data_3f90d0f25a24cdf8978659f9d915d52c
#
_entry.id   3f90d0f25a24cdf8978659f9d915d52c
#
_cell.length_a   1.000
_cell.length_b   1.000
_cell.length_c   1.000
_cell.angle_alpha   90.00
_cell.angle_beta   90.00
_cell.angle_gamma   90.00
#
_symmetry.space_group_name_H-M   'P 1'
#
loop_
_entity.id
_entity.type
_entity.pdbx_description
1 polymer ?
#
loop_
_entity_poly.entity_id
_entity_poly.type
_entity_poly.pdbx_seq_one_letter_code
_entity_poly.pdbx_strand_id
1 'polypeptide(L)'
;MQPDSDALSETFNDDKRPVTVGVTRDVPGIVQLLGDDRFAERYASGALLGKGGMGEVRLFHDRRIGRDVAQKTLRPEISKSRISFERFLREARVQGQLEHPAVVPVYDLAVDPNGAVFFTMKRVRGTPLDEILDALEAGLTLERFNRRKLLTAFVQICLAVDFAHSRGVLHRDLKPANIMLGDYGEVLVLDWGLAKLIDSEDPVSDEVAYIPISGESGDSKSTPTLAGSVLGTPGYMSPEQARGDTDGLDGRTDVYSLGAILFEIVYREALHEGRGIPQRMASTILGAEMRASHRKNGAEVSPELETICTKACGMDPAWRYTNARELANAVEGYLDGVRDEERRKVLAEAHVVKAKALVTEADAGKPNLRTEALREVGRALVLDPTHASALSLLESLITQAPEDPSPEAREEIAKMERNQRRAVLHSATARNALWLFLGFVALFLPLRNHALAYGVFASLAALFLYGLYVAQRAPTSRVHWRVLVVCTATVTGLLACVAGPFMVVPTLAATNTTLFAPQTTLRDRNILHLSLVLSIVVPAVLSVMGVIPRLITFTVDGGILIESPIFTFHHGGAFAALLLVHVMLVIFPGNVMGRFFDRLRHVESRAVVQSWYLRQLLPRRS
;
A
#
# COMPACT_ATOMS: atom_id res chain seq x y z
N MET A 1 -50.51 -12.38 -6.00
CA MET A 1 -50.44 -13.40 -4.91
C MET A 1 -48.97 -13.53 -4.61
N GLN A 2 -48.48 -12.68 -3.69
CA GLN A 2 -47.10 -12.78 -3.10
C GLN A 2 -47.21 -13.80 -1.96
N PRO A 3 -46.25 -14.70 -1.78
CA PRO A 3 -46.23 -15.57 -0.63
C PRO A 3 -45.76 -14.79 0.60
N ASP A 4 -46.49 -15.01 1.71
CA ASP A 4 -46.27 -14.44 3.03
C ASP A 4 -44.82 -14.65 3.50
N SER A 5 -44.10 -13.54 3.72
CA SER A 5 -42.75 -13.52 4.30
C SER A 5 -42.71 -13.73 5.81
N ASP A 6 -43.85 -13.78 6.47
CA ASP A 6 -43.93 -13.87 7.94
C ASP A 6 -43.90 -15.30 8.51
N ALA A 7 -44.12 -16.32 7.68
CA ALA A 7 -44.06 -17.71 8.14
C ALA A 7 -42.66 -18.28 8.33
N LEU A 8 -41.59 -17.62 7.80
CA LEU A 8 -40.20 -18.05 7.93
C LEU A 8 -39.47 -17.39 9.13
N SER A 9 -40.07 -16.36 9.75
CA SER A 9 -39.45 -15.67 10.88
C SER A 9 -39.69 -16.32 12.23
N GLU A 10 -40.72 -17.16 12.37
CA GLU A 10 -41.02 -17.81 13.65
C GLU A 10 -40.17 -19.06 13.93
N THR A 11 -39.60 -19.72 12.90
CA THR A 11 -38.81 -20.96 13.10
C THR A 11 -37.37 -20.71 13.53
N PHE A 12 -36.86 -19.48 13.47
CA PHE A 12 -35.47 -19.14 13.84
C PHE A 12 -35.32 -18.48 15.22
N ASN A 13 -36.39 -18.29 15.97
CA ASN A 13 -36.34 -17.59 17.26
C ASN A 13 -36.17 -18.53 18.49
N ASP A 14 -36.06 -19.83 18.27
CA ASP A 14 -35.87 -20.82 19.36
C ASP A 14 -34.40 -20.92 19.82
N ASP A 15 -33.49 -20.29 19.12
CA ASP A 15 -32.02 -20.39 19.33
C ASP A 15 -31.47 -19.43 20.41
N LYS A 16 -32.32 -18.61 21.05
CA LYS A 16 -31.91 -17.63 22.08
C LYS A 16 -32.44 -17.93 23.50
N ARG A 17 -32.90 -19.14 23.76
CA ARG A 17 -33.35 -19.47 25.13
C ARG A 17 -32.14 -19.49 26.07
N PRO A 18 -32.19 -18.80 27.23
CA PRO A 18 -31.14 -18.87 28.22
C PRO A 18 -30.99 -20.29 28.77
N VAL A 19 -29.77 -20.67 29.12
CA VAL A 19 -29.50 -21.93 29.80
C VAL A 19 -30.19 -21.92 31.16
N THR A 20 -31.12 -22.86 31.38
CA THR A 20 -31.80 -22.99 32.66
C THR A 20 -31.16 -24.12 33.44
N VAL A 21 -30.54 -23.79 34.57
CA VAL A 21 -30.05 -24.78 35.54
C VAL A 21 -31.05 -24.82 36.70
N GLY A 22 -31.96 -25.77 36.63
CA GLY A 22 -32.87 -26.00 37.77
C GLY A 22 -32.07 -26.41 39.01
N VAL A 23 -31.96 -25.53 40.00
CA VAL A 23 -31.39 -25.88 41.30
C VAL A 23 -32.47 -26.63 42.06
N THR A 24 -32.41 -27.95 42.07
CA THR A 24 -33.24 -28.75 42.95
C THR A 24 -32.63 -28.75 44.35
N ARG A 25 -33.37 -28.22 45.33
CA ARG A 25 -32.93 -28.17 46.74
C ARG A 25 -32.84 -29.55 47.41
N ASP A 26 -33.33 -30.62 46.77
CA ASP A 26 -33.29 -31.99 47.28
C ASP A 26 -32.30 -32.87 46.49
N VAL A 27 -31.07 -32.94 46.98
CA VAL A 27 -29.99 -33.79 46.44
C VAL A 27 -30.32 -35.31 46.47
N PRO A 28 -31.05 -35.87 47.45
CA PRO A 28 -31.44 -37.28 47.47
C PRO A 28 -32.33 -37.70 46.30
N GLY A 29 -33.21 -36.83 45.82
CA GLY A 29 -34.12 -37.13 44.72
C GLY A 29 -33.44 -37.24 43.34
N ILE A 30 -32.33 -36.53 43.12
CA ILE A 30 -31.61 -36.57 41.87
C ILE A 30 -30.88 -37.91 41.69
N VAL A 31 -30.30 -38.45 42.73
CA VAL A 31 -29.57 -39.73 42.67
C VAL A 31 -30.53 -40.86 42.27
N GLN A 32 -31.78 -40.79 42.74
CA GLN A 32 -32.81 -41.79 42.41
C GLN A 32 -33.30 -41.69 40.95
N LEU A 33 -33.27 -40.48 40.34
CA LEU A 33 -33.62 -40.27 38.94
C LEU A 33 -32.50 -40.67 37.95
N LEU A 34 -31.24 -40.66 38.38
CA LEU A 34 -30.10 -40.91 37.55
C LEU A 34 -29.58 -42.37 37.61
N GLY A 35 -30.13 -43.21 38.48
CA GLY A 35 -29.74 -44.61 38.63
C GLY A 35 -30.07 -45.43 37.36
N ASP A 36 -29.07 -46.05 36.75
CA ASP A 36 -29.21 -47.03 35.67
C ASP A 36 -28.62 -48.37 36.11
N ASP A 37 -29.50 -49.31 36.44
CA ASP A 37 -29.16 -50.68 36.89
C ASP A 37 -28.35 -51.48 35.87
N ARG A 38 -28.20 -50.96 34.61
CA ARG A 38 -27.50 -51.62 33.49
C ARG A 38 -26.23 -50.93 33.07
N PHE A 39 -25.60 -50.11 33.92
CA PHE A 39 -24.36 -49.38 33.57
C PHE A 39 -23.25 -50.32 33.02
N ALA A 40 -22.97 -51.41 33.73
CA ALA A 40 -21.92 -52.37 33.35
C ALA A 40 -22.21 -53.10 32.03
N GLU A 41 -23.46 -53.23 31.66
CA GLU A 41 -23.86 -53.83 30.36
C GLU A 41 -23.63 -52.83 29.21
N ARG A 42 -23.84 -51.52 29.46
CA ARG A 42 -23.69 -50.48 28.44
C ARG A 42 -22.27 -50.01 28.27
N TYR A 43 -21.55 -49.73 29.33
CA TYR A 43 -20.26 -49.06 29.31
C TYR A 43 -19.09 -50.01 29.65
N ALA A 44 -18.21 -50.28 28.71
CA ALA A 44 -16.96 -50.97 28.96
C ALA A 44 -15.85 -49.97 29.30
N SER A 45 -15.24 -50.14 30.49
CA SER A 45 -14.16 -49.25 30.96
C SER A 45 -12.88 -49.38 30.12
N GLY A 46 -12.25 -48.24 29.77
CA GLY A 46 -10.99 -48.13 29.08
C GLY A 46 -9.94 -47.36 29.85
N ALA A 47 -9.02 -46.73 29.11
CA ALA A 47 -7.88 -46.01 29.67
C ALA A 47 -8.29 -44.74 30.40
N LEU A 48 -7.49 -44.31 31.38
CA LEU A 48 -7.59 -43.00 32.00
C LEU A 48 -7.13 -41.96 30.98
N LEU A 49 -7.98 -40.97 30.67
CA LEU A 49 -7.68 -39.88 29.74
C LEU A 49 -7.11 -38.65 30.47
N GLY A 50 -7.56 -38.39 31.69
CA GLY A 50 -7.12 -37.25 32.47
C GLY A 50 -7.59 -37.32 33.91
N LYS A 51 -6.90 -36.60 34.81
CA LYS A 51 -7.27 -36.46 36.21
C LYS A 51 -7.27 -34.99 36.57
N GLY A 52 -8.41 -34.42 36.87
CA GLY A 52 -8.58 -33.03 37.25
C GLY A 52 -8.90 -32.83 38.73
N GLY A 53 -9.03 -31.57 39.14
CA GLY A 53 -9.35 -31.22 40.55
C GLY A 53 -10.66 -31.84 41.06
N MET A 54 -11.72 -31.89 40.26
CA MET A 54 -13.03 -32.35 40.64
C MET A 54 -13.32 -33.81 40.27
N GLY A 55 -12.68 -34.36 39.23
CA GLY A 55 -13.04 -35.66 38.69
C GLY A 55 -11.93 -36.32 37.88
N GLU A 56 -12.19 -37.57 37.52
CA GLU A 56 -11.38 -38.33 36.58
C GLU A 56 -12.14 -38.49 35.28
N VAL A 57 -11.41 -38.33 34.16
CA VAL A 57 -11.96 -38.57 32.81
C VAL A 57 -11.36 -39.87 32.28
N ARG A 58 -12.24 -40.83 32.00
CA ARG A 58 -11.83 -42.13 31.43
C ARG A 58 -12.50 -42.39 30.09
N LEU A 59 -11.84 -43.14 29.28
CA LEU A 59 -12.39 -43.69 28.04
C LEU A 59 -13.38 -44.81 28.40
N PHE A 60 -14.57 -44.77 27.83
CA PHE A 60 -15.51 -45.85 27.87
C PHE A 60 -15.99 -46.20 26.45
N HIS A 61 -16.30 -47.46 26.24
CA HIS A 61 -16.96 -47.88 25.02
C HIS A 61 -18.45 -48.09 25.27
N ASP A 62 -19.30 -47.24 24.67
CA ASP A 62 -20.77 -47.39 24.73
C ASP A 62 -21.19 -48.51 23.77
N ARG A 63 -21.46 -49.69 24.30
CA ARG A 63 -21.84 -50.90 23.55
C ARG A 63 -23.16 -50.77 22.82
N ARG A 64 -24.07 -49.91 23.27
CA ARG A 64 -25.38 -49.70 22.64
C ARG A 64 -25.28 -49.00 21.30
N ILE A 65 -24.39 -48.04 21.22
CA ILE A 65 -24.22 -47.23 20.02
C ILE A 65 -22.95 -47.65 19.24
N GLY A 66 -22.04 -48.40 19.86
CA GLY A 66 -20.79 -48.84 19.25
C GLY A 66 -19.77 -47.73 19.08
N ARG A 67 -19.70 -46.80 20.05
CA ARG A 67 -18.75 -45.70 19.99
C ARG A 67 -17.96 -45.51 21.28
N ASP A 68 -16.80 -44.90 21.18
CA ASP A 68 -16.02 -44.43 22.31
C ASP A 68 -16.54 -43.11 22.84
N VAL A 69 -16.68 -42.99 24.14
CA VAL A 69 -17.10 -41.80 24.88
C VAL A 69 -16.08 -41.48 25.97
N ALA A 70 -15.93 -40.20 26.31
CA ALA A 70 -15.25 -39.79 27.53
C ALA A 70 -16.24 -39.72 28.65
N GLN A 71 -15.93 -40.36 29.77
CA GLN A 71 -16.75 -40.29 30.99
C GLN A 71 -16.00 -39.52 32.06
N LYS A 72 -16.56 -38.39 32.51
CA LYS A 72 -16.08 -37.64 33.68
C LYS A 72 -16.82 -38.11 34.89
N THR A 73 -16.10 -38.59 35.91
CA THR A 73 -16.66 -39.13 37.16
C THR A 73 -16.20 -38.29 38.31
N LEU A 74 -17.11 -37.88 39.20
CA LEU A 74 -16.80 -37.13 40.40
C LEU A 74 -16.03 -38.02 41.38
N ARG A 75 -14.89 -37.54 41.89
CA ARG A 75 -14.07 -38.30 42.85
C ARG A 75 -14.80 -38.48 44.20
N PRO A 76 -14.72 -39.67 44.82
CA PRO A 76 -15.39 -39.97 46.09
C PRO A 76 -15.03 -39.05 47.24
N GLU A 77 -13.75 -38.56 47.26
CA GLU A 77 -13.26 -37.66 48.29
C GLU A 77 -13.94 -36.30 48.24
N ILE A 78 -14.29 -35.87 47.02
CA ILE A 78 -14.89 -34.57 46.74
C ILE A 78 -16.41 -34.64 46.69
N SER A 79 -17.02 -35.81 46.43
CA SER A 79 -18.47 -36.02 46.38
C SER A 79 -19.16 -35.68 47.71
N LYS A 80 -18.45 -35.69 48.82
CA LYS A 80 -18.94 -35.30 50.16
C LYS A 80 -19.12 -33.78 50.29
N SER A 81 -18.47 -32.96 49.47
CA SER A 81 -18.67 -31.52 49.40
C SER A 81 -19.88 -31.20 48.55
N ARG A 82 -20.91 -30.62 49.17
CA ARG A 82 -22.13 -30.16 48.47
C ARG A 82 -21.81 -29.19 47.36
N ILE A 83 -20.88 -28.26 47.58
CA ILE A 83 -20.44 -27.25 46.62
C ILE A 83 -19.80 -27.91 45.39
N SER A 84 -18.92 -28.88 45.59
CA SER A 84 -18.25 -29.60 44.50
C SER A 84 -19.22 -30.46 43.69
N PHE A 85 -20.19 -31.05 44.34
CA PHE A 85 -21.25 -31.83 43.70
C PHE A 85 -22.15 -30.94 42.85
N GLU A 86 -22.61 -29.82 43.39
CA GLU A 86 -23.44 -28.85 42.65
C GLU A 86 -22.66 -28.26 41.43
N ARG A 87 -21.39 -27.96 41.58
CA ARG A 87 -20.51 -27.52 40.45
C ARG A 87 -20.44 -28.58 39.38
N PHE A 88 -20.24 -29.84 39.72
CA PHE A 88 -20.18 -30.95 38.76
C PHE A 88 -21.48 -31.12 37.97
N LEU A 89 -22.62 -31.07 38.68
CA LEU A 89 -23.94 -31.13 38.03
C LEU A 89 -24.18 -29.90 37.13
N ARG A 90 -23.79 -28.73 37.60
CA ARG A 90 -23.91 -27.48 36.81
C ARG A 90 -23.09 -27.58 35.52
N GLU A 91 -21.85 -28.03 35.60
CA GLU A 91 -20.98 -28.25 34.41
C GLU A 91 -21.68 -29.15 33.39
N ALA A 92 -22.15 -30.32 33.80
CA ALA A 92 -22.82 -31.25 32.90
C ALA A 92 -24.08 -30.63 32.26
N ARG A 93 -24.90 -29.88 33.05
CA ARG A 93 -26.12 -29.26 32.55
C ARG A 93 -25.89 -28.08 31.64
N VAL A 94 -24.95 -27.21 31.99
CA VAL A 94 -24.55 -26.07 31.15
C VAL A 94 -24.00 -26.56 29.82
N GLN A 95 -23.03 -27.47 29.87
CA GLN A 95 -22.40 -28.02 28.66
C GLN A 95 -23.41 -28.81 27.80
N GLY A 96 -24.36 -29.51 28.43
CA GLY A 96 -25.41 -30.24 27.72
C GLY A 96 -26.44 -29.37 27.01
N GLN A 97 -26.61 -28.09 27.43
CA GLN A 97 -27.54 -27.13 26.84
C GLN A 97 -26.85 -26.19 25.83
N LEU A 98 -25.50 -26.20 25.77
CA LEU A 98 -24.74 -25.42 24.81
C LEU A 98 -24.52 -26.20 23.49
N GLU A 99 -25.51 -26.14 22.61
CA GLU A 99 -25.47 -26.80 21.31
C GLU A 99 -24.65 -25.95 20.31
N HIS A 100 -23.31 -26.09 20.36
CA HIS A 100 -22.40 -25.39 19.45
C HIS A 100 -21.27 -26.33 18.96
N PRO A 101 -20.84 -26.28 17.71
CA PRO A 101 -19.79 -27.18 17.16
C PRO A 101 -18.49 -27.17 17.95
N ALA A 102 -18.13 -26.04 18.55
CA ALA A 102 -16.93 -25.88 19.37
C ALA A 102 -17.15 -26.15 20.87
N VAL A 103 -18.30 -26.64 21.28
CA VAL A 103 -18.59 -27.10 22.66
C VAL A 103 -18.69 -28.62 22.64
N VAL A 104 -18.04 -29.29 23.60
CA VAL A 104 -18.09 -30.76 23.67
C VAL A 104 -19.52 -31.21 24.09
N PRO A 105 -20.23 -31.97 23.25
CA PRO A 105 -21.56 -32.42 23.58
C PRO A 105 -21.56 -33.43 24.73
N VAL A 106 -22.41 -33.20 25.74
CA VAL A 106 -22.73 -34.16 26.80
C VAL A 106 -23.80 -35.09 26.28
N TYR A 107 -23.62 -36.39 26.50
CA TYR A 107 -24.53 -37.41 26.01
C TYR A 107 -25.48 -37.95 27.09
N ASP A 108 -24.98 -38.06 28.32
CA ASP A 108 -25.74 -38.65 29.41
C ASP A 108 -25.19 -38.19 30.76
N LEU A 109 -26.07 -38.08 31.77
CA LEU A 109 -25.74 -37.77 33.17
C LEU A 109 -26.39 -38.85 34.05
N ALA A 110 -25.59 -39.61 34.78
CA ALA A 110 -26.09 -40.76 35.52
C ALA A 110 -25.23 -41.05 36.78
N VAL A 111 -25.61 -42.11 37.49
CA VAL A 111 -24.89 -42.63 38.65
C VAL A 111 -24.39 -44.04 38.34
N ASP A 112 -23.14 -44.32 38.67
CA ASP A 112 -22.56 -45.66 38.52
C ASP A 112 -23.03 -46.63 39.60
N PRO A 113 -22.80 -47.96 39.47
CA PRO A 113 -23.22 -48.95 40.47
C PRO A 113 -22.61 -48.74 41.88
N ASN A 114 -21.53 -47.97 41.99
CA ASN A 114 -20.87 -47.64 43.26
C ASN A 114 -21.40 -46.34 43.87
N GLY A 115 -22.40 -45.71 43.24
CA GLY A 115 -22.98 -44.45 43.68
C GLY A 115 -22.23 -43.21 43.28
N ALA A 116 -21.23 -43.31 42.40
CA ALA A 116 -20.49 -42.15 41.87
C ALA A 116 -21.23 -41.50 40.71
N VAL A 117 -21.44 -40.18 40.78
CA VAL A 117 -22.07 -39.40 39.70
C VAL A 117 -21.10 -39.21 38.57
N PHE A 118 -21.53 -39.40 37.37
CA PHE A 118 -20.77 -39.23 36.15
C PHE A 118 -21.60 -38.63 35.02
N PHE A 119 -20.92 -38.02 34.04
CA PHE A 119 -21.54 -37.73 32.75
C PHE A 119 -20.66 -38.23 31.62
N THR A 120 -21.29 -38.61 30.51
CA THR A 120 -20.60 -39.03 29.28
C THR A 120 -20.66 -37.92 28.26
N MET A 121 -19.55 -37.76 27.51
CA MET A 121 -19.38 -36.72 26.51
C MET A 121 -18.61 -37.26 25.32
N LYS A 122 -18.56 -36.47 24.23
CA LYS A 122 -17.74 -36.79 23.05
C LYS A 122 -16.28 -37.00 23.45
N ARG A 123 -15.70 -38.12 23.01
CA ARG A 123 -14.25 -38.29 23.09
C ARG A 123 -13.57 -37.26 22.19
N VAL A 124 -12.82 -36.35 22.79
CA VAL A 124 -12.03 -35.35 22.07
C VAL A 124 -10.69 -35.96 21.68
N ARG A 125 -10.25 -35.72 20.45
CA ARG A 125 -8.92 -36.04 19.93
C ARG A 125 -8.29 -34.77 19.40
N GLY A 126 -7.00 -34.58 19.66
CA GLY A 126 -6.29 -33.37 19.23
C GLY A 126 -5.16 -33.02 20.18
N THR A 127 -4.62 -31.81 20.04
CA THR A 127 -3.56 -31.26 20.87
C THR A 127 -4.12 -30.07 21.64
N PRO A 128 -3.93 -30.01 22.98
CA PRO A 128 -4.29 -28.83 23.77
C PRO A 128 -3.52 -27.59 23.29
N LEU A 129 -4.14 -26.42 23.37
CA LEU A 129 -3.53 -25.18 22.87
C LEU A 129 -2.31 -24.77 23.71
N ASP A 130 -2.28 -25.06 25.03
CA ASP A 130 -1.10 -24.81 25.88
C ASP A 130 0.11 -25.62 25.43
N GLU A 131 -0.03 -26.90 25.11
CA GLU A 131 1.04 -27.73 24.58
C GLU A 131 1.59 -27.18 23.24
N ILE A 132 0.70 -26.65 22.39
CA ILE A 132 1.08 -26.01 21.12
C ILE A 132 1.88 -24.72 21.39
N LEU A 133 1.39 -23.88 22.31
CA LEU A 133 2.03 -22.60 22.64
C LEU A 133 3.38 -22.81 23.34
N ASP A 134 3.47 -23.76 24.26
CA ASP A 134 4.74 -24.16 24.93
C ASP A 134 5.79 -24.61 23.90
N ALA A 135 5.38 -25.41 22.92
CA ALA A 135 6.26 -25.88 21.86
C ALA A 135 6.73 -24.71 20.95
N LEU A 136 5.84 -23.77 20.63
CA LEU A 136 6.18 -22.56 19.84
C LEU A 136 7.08 -21.59 20.63
N GLU A 137 6.87 -21.44 21.95
CA GLU A 137 7.75 -20.64 22.82
C GLU A 137 9.14 -21.25 22.90
N ALA A 138 9.24 -22.58 22.94
CA ALA A 138 10.51 -23.32 22.87
C ALA A 138 11.22 -23.23 21.49
N GLY A 139 10.64 -22.53 20.51
CA GLY A 139 11.20 -22.33 19.17
C GLY A 139 11.01 -23.53 18.22
N LEU A 140 10.12 -24.47 18.54
CA LEU A 140 9.80 -25.58 17.66
C LEU A 140 8.89 -25.09 16.52
N THR A 141 9.26 -25.43 15.28
CA THR A 141 8.42 -25.15 14.12
C THR A 141 7.38 -26.25 13.96
N LEU A 142 6.13 -25.91 14.19
CA LEU A 142 5.01 -26.83 14.00
C LEU A 142 4.33 -26.51 12.65
N GLU A 143 4.66 -27.23 11.58
CA GLU A 143 4.08 -27.03 10.23
C GLU A 143 2.54 -27.04 10.24
N ARG A 144 1.96 -27.82 11.16
CA ARG A 144 0.53 -27.97 11.33
C ARG A 144 -0.13 -26.74 11.97
N PHE A 145 0.58 -25.99 12.84
CA PHE A 145 0.04 -24.88 13.65
C PHE A 145 0.79 -23.57 13.38
N ASN A 146 0.60 -23.00 12.20
CA ASN A 146 1.12 -21.67 11.91
C ASN A 146 0.20 -20.57 12.52
N ARG A 147 0.74 -19.34 12.64
CA ARG A 147 0.02 -18.18 13.23
C ARG A 147 -1.39 -18.01 12.63
N ARG A 148 -1.54 -18.10 11.32
CA ARG A 148 -2.83 -17.94 10.63
C ARG A 148 -3.86 -18.99 11.07
N LYS A 149 -3.46 -20.27 11.15
CA LYS A 149 -4.35 -21.34 11.60
C LYS A 149 -4.77 -21.15 13.06
N LEU A 150 -3.84 -20.70 13.93
CA LEU A 150 -4.14 -20.41 15.32
C LEU A 150 -5.10 -19.22 15.46
N LEU A 151 -4.92 -18.16 14.67
CA LEU A 151 -5.87 -17.03 14.64
C LEU A 151 -7.25 -17.45 14.11
N THR A 152 -7.29 -18.32 13.10
CA THR A 152 -8.56 -18.88 12.59
C THR A 152 -9.25 -19.74 13.65
N ALA A 153 -8.51 -20.56 14.40
CA ALA A 153 -9.03 -21.32 15.53
C ALA A 153 -9.52 -20.38 16.65
N PHE A 154 -8.79 -19.31 16.94
CA PHE A 154 -9.16 -18.30 17.91
C PHE A 154 -10.51 -17.63 17.59
N VAL A 155 -10.77 -17.31 16.33
CA VAL A 155 -12.09 -16.81 15.90
C VAL A 155 -13.21 -17.80 16.26
N GLN A 156 -13.00 -19.09 16.05
CA GLN A 156 -13.99 -20.12 16.41
C GLN A 156 -14.21 -20.22 17.93
N ILE A 157 -13.15 -20.04 18.74
CA ILE A 157 -13.25 -19.96 20.19
C ILE A 157 -14.13 -18.77 20.60
N CYS A 158 -13.85 -17.59 20.05
CA CYS A 158 -14.64 -16.38 20.32
C CYS A 158 -16.11 -16.58 19.98
N LEU A 159 -16.44 -17.22 18.86
CA LEU A 159 -17.82 -17.50 18.46
C LEU A 159 -18.51 -18.46 19.39
N ALA A 160 -17.81 -19.49 19.91
CA ALA A 160 -18.34 -20.40 20.91
C ALA A 160 -18.64 -19.70 22.24
N VAL A 161 -17.75 -18.82 22.67
CA VAL A 161 -17.94 -18.01 23.89
C VAL A 161 -19.08 -17.01 23.71
N ASP A 162 -19.17 -16.34 22.57
CA ASP A 162 -20.28 -15.44 22.23
C ASP A 162 -21.63 -16.17 22.23
N PHE A 163 -21.68 -17.38 21.69
CA PHE A 163 -22.87 -18.23 21.75
C PHE A 163 -23.25 -18.53 23.18
N ALA A 164 -22.30 -18.92 24.07
CA ALA A 164 -22.57 -19.15 25.47
C ALA A 164 -23.09 -17.89 26.17
N HIS A 165 -22.50 -16.72 25.89
CA HIS A 165 -22.97 -15.44 26.42
C HIS A 165 -24.41 -15.11 26.00
N SER A 166 -24.77 -15.42 24.74
CA SER A 166 -26.15 -15.24 24.26
C SER A 166 -27.18 -16.12 24.97
N ARG A 167 -26.69 -17.20 25.60
CA ARG A 167 -27.49 -18.11 26.46
C ARG A 167 -27.39 -17.74 27.94
N GLY A 168 -26.79 -16.62 28.29
CA GLY A 168 -26.61 -16.15 29.66
C GLY A 168 -25.51 -16.89 30.44
N VAL A 169 -24.57 -17.55 29.78
CA VAL A 169 -23.50 -18.35 30.42
C VAL A 169 -22.14 -17.66 30.24
N LEU A 170 -21.47 -17.36 31.36
CA LEU A 170 -20.06 -16.92 31.40
C LEU A 170 -19.15 -18.11 31.69
N HIS A 171 -18.02 -18.22 30.99
CA HIS A 171 -17.09 -19.33 31.20
C HIS A 171 -16.20 -19.18 32.43
N ARG A 172 -15.61 -17.96 32.65
CA ARG A 172 -14.79 -17.53 33.80
C ARG A 172 -13.42 -18.21 33.98
N ASP A 173 -13.11 -19.29 33.28
CA ASP A 173 -11.79 -19.96 33.32
C ASP A 173 -11.29 -20.31 31.92
N LEU A 174 -11.37 -19.34 30.99
CA LEU A 174 -10.79 -19.49 29.67
C LEU A 174 -9.28 -19.41 29.76
N LYS A 175 -8.61 -20.45 29.23
CA LYS A 175 -7.14 -20.59 29.17
C LYS A 175 -6.77 -21.57 28.05
N PRO A 176 -5.52 -21.56 27.57
CA PRO A 176 -5.09 -22.48 26.52
C PRO A 176 -5.30 -23.96 26.84
N ALA A 177 -5.12 -24.40 28.09
CA ALA A 177 -5.36 -25.77 28.50
C ALA A 177 -6.82 -26.24 28.35
N ASN A 178 -7.78 -25.29 28.35
CA ASN A 178 -9.21 -25.58 28.15
C ASN A 178 -9.64 -25.48 26.68
N ILE A 179 -8.69 -25.43 25.74
CA ILE A 179 -8.92 -25.35 24.29
C ILE A 179 -8.19 -26.50 23.61
N MET A 180 -8.95 -27.30 22.86
CA MET A 180 -8.41 -28.44 22.12
C MET A 180 -8.48 -28.18 20.61
N LEU A 181 -7.37 -28.37 19.90
CA LEU A 181 -7.32 -28.29 18.44
C LEU A 181 -7.27 -29.71 17.86
N GLY A 182 -8.31 -30.11 17.16
CA GLY A 182 -8.44 -31.41 16.54
C GLY A 182 -7.62 -31.57 15.26
N ASP A 183 -7.47 -32.85 14.83
CA ASP A 183 -6.65 -33.23 13.67
C ASP A 183 -7.21 -32.73 12.34
N TYR A 184 -8.49 -32.49 12.26
CA TYR A 184 -9.20 -32.05 11.05
C TYR A 184 -9.63 -30.57 11.10
N GLY A 185 -9.07 -29.80 12.06
CA GLY A 185 -9.36 -28.38 12.22
C GLY A 185 -10.52 -28.08 13.16
N GLU A 186 -11.00 -29.09 13.91
CA GLU A 186 -11.98 -28.86 14.97
C GLU A 186 -11.35 -28.04 16.10
N VAL A 187 -12.13 -27.14 16.64
CA VAL A 187 -11.78 -26.35 17.82
C VAL A 187 -12.82 -26.64 18.87
N LEU A 188 -12.39 -27.02 20.08
CA LEU A 188 -13.30 -27.36 21.17
C LEU A 188 -12.89 -26.62 22.43
N VAL A 189 -13.86 -25.94 23.04
CA VAL A 189 -13.77 -25.31 24.36
C VAL A 189 -14.22 -26.32 25.40
N LEU A 190 -13.35 -26.58 26.38
CA LEU A 190 -13.50 -27.58 27.42
C LEU A 190 -13.79 -26.90 28.78
N ASP A 191 -14.25 -27.68 29.76
CA ASP A 191 -14.32 -27.35 31.19
C ASP A 191 -15.18 -26.12 31.52
N TRP A 192 -16.48 -26.29 31.51
CA TRP A 192 -17.49 -25.30 31.94
C TRP A 192 -17.78 -25.34 33.46
N GLY A 193 -16.86 -25.90 34.28
CA GLY A 193 -17.04 -26.14 35.71
C GLY A 193 -17.13 -24.88 36.56
N LEU A 194 -16.64 -23.74 36.05
CA LEU A 194 -16.76 -22.45 36.73
C LEU A 194 -17.78 -21.52 36.07
N ALA A 195 -18.59 -22.04 35.13
CA ALA A 195 -19.58 -21.24 34.43
C ALA A 195 -20.63 -20.62 35.40
N LYS A 196 -20.94 -19.32 35.20
CA LYS A 196 -21.97 -18.57 35.90
C LYS A 196 -23.09 -18.24 34.94
N LEU A 197 -24.34 -18.38 35.45
CA LEU A 197 -25.50 -17.81 34.76
C LEU A 197 -25.59 -16.31 35.04
N ILE A 198 -25.70 -15.50 34.01
CA ILE A 198 -26.00 -14.07 34.12
C ILE A 198 -27.40 -13.98 34.75
N ASP A 199 -27.59 -13.10 35.70
CA ASP A 199 -28.87 -12.88 36.42
C ASP A 199 -29.28 -13.99 37.44
N SER A 200 -28.44 -14.97 37.77
CA SER A 200 -28.70 -15.87 38.90
C SER A 200 -27.84 -15.47 40.11
N GLU A 201 -28.47 -15.44 41.28
CA GLU A 201 -27.72 -15.46 42.53
C GLU A 201 -26.91 -16.75 42.56
N ASP A 202 -25.56 -16.63 42.55
CA ASP A 202 -24.67 -17.78 42.59
C ASP A 202 -24.46 -18.18 44.05
N PRO A 203 -25.17 -19.20 44.57
CA PRO A 203 -25.05 -19.58 45.99
C PRO A 203 -23.67 -20.08 46.38
N VAL A 204 -22.75 -20.20 45.38
CA VAL A 204 -21.37 -20.64 45.56
C VAL A 204 -20.41 -19.45 45.68
N SER A 205 -20.84 -18.24 45.31
CA SER A 205 -19.99 -17.03 45.42
C SER A 205 -19.91 -16.49 46.87
N ASP A 206 -20.92 -16.77 47.71
CA ASP A 206 -20.97 -16.19 49.07
C ASP A 206 -20.04 -16.87 50.09
N GLU A 207 -19.47 -18.04 49.78
CA GLU A 207 -18.57 -18.77 50.69
C GLU A 207 -17.06 -18.70 50.29
N VAL A 208 -16.66 -17.85 49.37
CA VAL A 208 -15.24 -17.71 49.01
C VAL A 208 -14.54 -16.80 50.03
N ALA A 209 -14.15 -17.37 51.15
CA ALA A 209 -13.34 -16.66 52.15
C ALA A 209 -11.95 -16.29 51.56
N TYR A 210 -11.55 -15.04 51.77
CA TYR A 210 -10.23 -14.49 51.54
C TYR A 210 -9.16 -15.31 52.26
N ILE A 211 -8.19 -15.88 51.53
CA ILE A 211 -7.01 -16.49 52.13
C ILE A 211 -5.86 -15.45 52.10
N PRO A 212 -5.35 -15.08 53.28
CA PRO A 212 -4.16 -14.21 53.36
C PRO A 212 -2.95 -14.92 52.73
N ILE A 213 -2.18 -14.17 51.98
CA ILE A 213 -0.89 -14.59 51.36
C ILE A 213 0.13 -14.75 52.49
N SER A 214 0.33 -15.96 52.99
CA SER A 214 1.53 -16.30 53.73
C SER A 214 2.30 -17.36 52.95
N GLY A 215 3.54 -17.00 52.59
CA GLY A 215 4.38 -17.82 51.73
C GLY A 215 4.85 -19.09 52.42
N GLU A 216 4.95 -20.15 51.63
CA GLU A 216 6.06 -21.09 51.71
C GLU A 216 6.14 -21.94 50.44
N SER A 217 7.35 -22.17 50.02
CA SER A 217 7.81 -22.82 48.82
C SER A 217 7.60 -24.33 48.79
N GLY A 218 7.24 -24.88 47.64
CA GLY A 218 7.26 -26.32 47.39
C GLY A 218 6.83 -26.72 45.97
N ASP A 219 7.79 -27.23 45.22
CA ASP A 219 7.67 -27.87 43.93
C ASP A 219 6.56 -28.92 43.87
N SER A 220 5.57 -28.78 42.96
CA SER A 220 4.94 -29.96 42.37
C SER A 220 3.95 -29.59 41.25
N LYS A 221 4.01 -30.32 40.16
CA LYS A 221 3.26 -30.24 38.92
C LYS A 221 1.76 -30.60 39.00
N SER A 222 1.15 -30.45 40.16
CA SER A 222 -0.30 -30.61 40.34
C SER A 222 -0.76 -29.79 41.54
N THR A 223 -1.17 -28.55 41.30
CA THR A 223 -1.77 -27.73 42.37
C THR A 223 -3.14 -28.26 42.69
N PRO A 224 -3.42 -28.71 43.94
CA PRO A 224 -4.79 -28.99 44.39
C PRO A 224 -5.54 -27.65 44.46
N THR A 225 -6.73 -27.60 43.89
CA THR A 225 -7.68 -26.50 44.10
C THR A 225 -8.10 -26.51 45.57
N LEU A 226 -7.39 -25.76 46.40
CA LEU A 226 -7.77 -25.55 47.81
C LEU A 226 -9.10 -24.77 47.86
N ALA A 227 -10.02 -25.29 48.60
CA ALA A 227 -11.27 -24.61 48.94
C ALA A 227 -10.96 -23.23 49.54
N GLY A 228 -11.43 -22.16 48.92
CA GLY A 228 -11.16 -20.78 49.33
C GLY A 228 -10.29 -19.96 48.37
N SER A 229 -9.94 -20.50 47.22
CA SER A 229 -9.06 -19.82 46.24
C SER A 229 -9.87 -18.96 45.25
N VAL A 230 -9.26 -17.88 44.81
CA VAL A 230 -9.69 -17.00 43.70
C VAL A 230 -10.20 -17.84 42.53
N LEU A 231 -11.38 -17.50 41.99
CA LEU A 231 -12.09 -18.28 40.98
C LEU A 231 -11.46 -17.99 39.60
N GLY A 232 -10.73 -18.95 39.01
CA GLY A 232 -10.10 -18.87 37.71
C GLY A 232 -8.59 -19.13 37.75
N THR A 233 -7.94 -19.08 36.60
CA THR A 233 -6.50 -19.37 36.46
C THR A 233 -5.68 -18.08 36.42
N PRO A 234 -4.77 -17.84 37.39
CA PRO A 234 -3.90 -16.67 37.39
C PRO A 234 -3.09 -16.52 36.08
N GLY A 235 -3.18 -15.34 35.49
CA GLY A 235 -2.56 -15.05 34.20
C GLY A 235 -3.55 -14.94 33.01
N TYR A 236 -4.74 -15.49 33.14
CA TYR A 236 -5.82 -15.37 32.14
C TYR A 236 -7.09 -14.71 32.70
N MET A 237 -7.27 -14.70 34.03
CA MET A 237 -8.40 -14.05 34.65
C MET A 237 -8.36 -12.53 34.48
N SER A 238 -9.53 -11.92 34.40
CA SER A 238 -9.65 -10.46 34.30
C SER A 238 -9.25 -9.75 35.59
N PRO A 239 -8.88 -8.44 35.53
CA PRO A 239 -8.54 -7.67 36.73
C PRO A 239 -9.65 -7.63 37.77
N GLU A 240 -10.92 -7.56 37.38
CA GLU A 240 -12.09 -7.60 38.27
C GLU A 240 -12.24 -8.96 38.94
N GLN A 241 -12.02 -10.07 38.21
CA GLN A 241 -11.97 -11.40 38.85
C GLN A 241 -10.82 -11.51 39.87
N ALA A 242 -9.65 -10.99 39.51
CA ALA A 242 -8.46 -11.03 40.36
C ALA A 242 -8.64 -10.19 41.64
N ARG A 243 -9.46 -9.13 41.60
CA ARG A 243 -9.84 -8.34 42.80
C ARG A 243 -10.94 -8.99 43.63
N GLY A 244 -11.62 -10.01 43.10
CA GLY A 244 -12.77 -10.65 43.78
C GLY A 244 -14.09 -9.91 43.58
N ASP A 245 -14.20 -9.03 42.58
CA ASP A 245 -15.42 -8.29 42.24
C ASP A 245 -16.40 -9.24 41.52
N THR A 246 -17.21 -10.01 42.27
CA THR A 246 -18.08 -11.05 41.72
C THR A 246 -19.43 -10.54 41.23
N ASP A 247 -19.91 -9.38 41.71
CA ASP A 247 -21.27 -8.89 41.48
C ASP A 247 -21.49 -8.18 40.15
N GLY A 248 -20.41 -7.76 39.48
CA GLY A 248 -20.45 -7.03 38.21
C GLY A 248 -19.84 -7.77 36.99
N LEU A 249 -19.62 -9.08 37.11
CA LEU A 249 -19.01 -9.85 36.03
C LEU A 249 -19.98 -10.06 34.86
N ASP A 250 -19.59 -9.60 33.69
CA ASP A 250 -20.31 -9.80 32.42
C ASP A 250 -19.42 -10.47 31.37
N GLY A 251 -19.93 -10.58 30.13
CA GLY A 251 -19.19 -11.20 29.02
C GLY A 251 -17.82 -10.60 28.72
N ARG A 252 -17.55 -9.34 29.13
CA ARG A 252 -16.26 -8.67 28.96
C ARG A 252 -15.15 -9.25 29.85
N THR A 253 -15.52 -9.99 30.88
CA THR A 253 -14.60 -10.81 31.68
C THR A 253 -13.95 -11.91 30.82
N ASP A 254 -14.77 -12.68 30.09
CA ASP A 254 -14.26 -13.70 29.18
C ASP A 254 -13.54 -13.08 27.96
N VAL A 255 -13.94 -11.87 27.52
CA VAL A 255 -13.21 -11.12 26.47
C VAL A 255 -11.79 -10.82 26.89
N TYR A 256 -11.54 -10.48 28.16
CA TYR A 256 -10.18 -10.30 28.68
C TYR A 256 -9.38 -11.61 28.61
N SER A 257 -9.96 -12.71 29.05
CA SER A 257 -9.30 -14.03 29.01
C SER A 257 -8.98 -14.45 27.56
N LEU A 258 -9.92 -14.21 26.63
CA LEU A 258 -9.68 -14.38 25.20
C LEU A 258 -8.55 -13.46 24.71
N GLY A 259 -8.52 -12.21 25.16
CA GLY A 259 -7.42 -11.28 24.85
C GLY A 259 -6.04 -11.79 25.32
N ALA A 260 -5.98 -12.36 26.51
CA ALA A 260 -4.75 -12.97 27.04
C ALA A 260 -4.30 -14.18 26.22
N ILE A 261 -5.25 -15.04 25.79
CA ILE A 261 -4.98 -16.17 24.89
C ILE A 261 -4.52 -15.66 23.51
N LEU A 262 -5.16 -14.64 22.96
CA LEU A 262 -4.75 -14.02 21.70
C LEU A 262 -3.34 -13.45 21.78
N PHE A 263 -3.04 -12.76 22.88
CA PHE A 263 -1.70 -12.23 23.14
C PHE A 263 -0.64 -13.35 23.08
N GLU A 264 -0.88 -14.46 23.75
CA GLU A 264 0.03 -15.60 23.78
C GLU A 264 0.19 -16.26 22.40
N ILE A 265 -0.87 -16.38 21.61
CA ILE A 265 -0.81 -16.83 20.23
C ILE A 265 0.07 -15.90 19.36
N VAL A 266 -0.07 -14.58 19.55
CA VAL A 266 0.58 -13.56 18.71
C VAL A 266 2.04 -13.37 19.10
N TYR A 267 2.32 -13.25 20.41
CA TYR A 267 3.65 -12.95 20.94
C TYR A 267 4.47 -14.20 21.28
N ARG A 268 3.85 -15.39 21.36
CA ARG A 268 4.48 -16.66 21.82
C ARG A 268 5.11 -16.53 23.21
N GLU A 269 4.46 -15.77 24.05
CA GLU A 269 4.79 -15.56 25.46
C GLU A 269 3.54 -15.17 26.25
N ALA A 270 3.49 -15.52 27.51
CA ALA A 270 2.35 -15.21 28.37
C ALA A 270 2.18 -13.69 28.55
N LEU A 271 0.92 -13.20 28.59
CA LEU A 271 0.62 -11.80 28.87
C LEU A 271 1.16 -11.37 30.25
N HIS A 272 0.92 -12.19 31.28
CA HIS A 272 1.35 -11.93 32.63
C HIS A 272 2.54 -12.80 33.01
N GLU A 273 3.69 -12.17 33.10
CA GLU A 273 4.93 -12.81 33.50
C GLU A 273 5.00 -13.00 35.03
N GLY A 274 5.72 -14.03 35.49
CA GLY A 274 5.99 -14.25 36.88
C GLY A 274 6.12 -15.73 37.27
N ARG A 275 7.06 -16.01 38.20
CA ARG A 275 7.27 -17.35 38.74
C ARG A 275 6.33 -17.60 39.92
N GLY A 276 5.03 -17.87 39.64
CA GLY A 276 4.09 -18.25 40.68
C GLY A 276 2.80 -17.44 40.69
N ILE A 277 1.81 -17.95 41.41
CA ILE A 277 0.45 -17.37 41.50
C ILE A 277 0.46 -15.91 41.98
N PRO A 278 1.18 -15.52 43.05
CA PRO A 278 1.14 -14.16 43.59
C PRO A 278 1.63 -13.10 42.58
N GLN A 279 2.70 -13.41 41.84
CA GLN A 279 3.28 -12.48 40.87
C GLN A 279 2.35 -12.30 39.64
N ARG A 280 1.76 -13.38 39.12
CA ARG A 280 0.77 -13.32 38.03
C ARG A 280 -0.48 -12.55 38.45
N MET A 281 -0.96 -12.76 39.66
CA MET A 281 -2.09 -12.01 40.24
C MET A 281 -1.78 -10.51 40.34
N ALA A 282 -0.61 -10.17 40.89
CA ALA A 282 -0.18 -8.77 40.98
C ALA A 282 -0.08 -8.12 39.58
N SER A 283 0.50 -8.82 38.60
CA SER A 283 0.55 -8.37 37.22
C SER A 283 -0.83 -8.15 36.61
N THR A 284 -1.78 -9.06 36.88
CA THR A 284 -3.18 -8.91 36.42
C THR A 284 -3.85 -7.67 37.00
N ILE A 285 -3.67 -7.42 38.32
CA ILE A 285 -4.29 -6.28 39.02
C ILE A 285 -3.66 -4.95 38.64
N LEU A 286 -2.33 -4.91 38.42
CA LEU A 286 -1.60 -3.70 38.07
C LEU A 286 -1.61 -3.37 36.58
N GLY A 287 -1.91 -4.34 35.73
CA GLY A 287 -1.82 -4.27 34.27
C GLY A 287 -0.48 -4.79 33.74
N ALA A 288 -0.50 -5.47 32.63
CA ALA A 288 0.67 -5.97 31.93
C ALA A 288 1.18 -4.96 30.88
N GLU A 289 2.48 -4.97 30.63
CA GLU A 289 3.04 -4.25 29.47
C GLU A 289 2.67 -4.99 28.18
N MET A 290 1.99 -4.31 27.25
CA MET A 290 1.48 -4.90 26.01
C MET A 290 2.17 -4.36 24.76
N ARG A 291 3.04 -3.35 24.89
CA ARG A 291 3.72 -2.75 23.73
C ARG A 291 4.66 -3.74 23.08
N ALA A 292 4.49 -3.93 21.77
CA ALA A 292 5.32 -4.84 20.98
C ALA A 292 6.82 -4.54 21.13
N SER A 293 7.22 -3.27 21.21
CA SER A 293 8.62 -2.85 21.40
C SER A 293 9.27 -3.34 22.71
N HIS A 294 8.47 -3.71 23.72
CA HIS A 294 8.94 -4.17 25.04
C HIS A 294 8.82 -5.69 25.22
N ARG A 295 8.39 -6.40 24.17
CA ARG A 295 8.20 -7.84 24.20
C ARG A 295 9.22 -8.56 23.35
N LYS A 296 9.63 -9.77 23.77
CA LYS A 296 10.70 -10.58 23.15
C LYS A 296 10.45 -10.80 21.66
N ASN A 297 9.24 -11.14 21.28
CA ASN A 297 8.85 -11.43 19.90
C ASN A 297 8.05 -10.29 19.26
N GLY A 298 8.04 -9.10 19.85
CA GLY A 298 7.20 -7.98 19.42
C GLY A 298 7.50 -7.46 18.00
N ALA A 299 8.74 -7.59 17.53
CA ALA A 299 9.12 -7.17 16.16
C ALA A 299 8.37 -7.92 15.05
N GLU A 300 7.85 -9.10 15.34
CA GLU A 300 7.08 -9.92 14.40
C GLU A 300 5.56 -9.63 14.42
N VAL A 301 5.12 -8.73 15.31
CA VAL A 301 3.71 -8.42 15.54
C VAL A 301 3.31 -7.19 14.74
N SER A 302 2.24 -7.32 13.93
CA SER A 302 1.70 -6.16 13.21
C SER A 302 1.02 -5.17 14.19
N PRO A 303 1.06 -3.85 13.90
CA PRO A 303 0.38 -2.83 14.72
C PRO A 303 -1.12 -3.08 14.89
N GLU A 304 -1.76 -3.72 13.92
CA GLU A 304 -3.17 -4.09 13.97
C GLU A 304 -3.43 -5.16 15.03
N LEU A 305 -2.63 -6.23 15.06
CA LEU A 305 -2.74 -7.27 16.09
C LEU A 305 -2.39 -6.74 17.48
N GLU A 306 -1.38 -5.88 17.59
CA GLU A 306 -1.07 -5.19 18.86
C GLU A 306 -2.28 -4.40 19.37
N THR A 307 -2.94 -3.66 18.48
CA THR A 307 -4.14 -2.89 18.82
C THR A 307 -5.28 -3.78 19.26
N ILE A 308 -5.51 -4.91 18.57
CA ILE A 308 -6.58 -5.87 18.93
C ILE A 308 -6.31 -6.48 20.33
N CYS A 309 -5.08 -6.92 20.59
CA CYS A 309 -4.68 -7.47 21.90
C CYS A 309 -4.84 -6.43 23.01
N THR A 310 -4.35 -5.21 22.80
CA THR A 310 -4.40 -4.12 23.78
C THR A 310 -5.84 -3.76 24.13
N LYS A 311 -6.73 -3.70 23.13
CA LYS A 311 -8.15 -3.42 23.36
C LYS A 311 -8.82 -4.56 24.11
N ALA A 312 -8.58 -5.82 23.74
CA ALA A 312 -9.19 -6.98 24.40
C ALA A 312 -8.78 -7.08 25.88
N CYS A 313 -7.51 -6.76 26.20
CA CYS A 313 -6.95 -6.82 27.55
C CYS A 313 -7.03 -5.48 28.30
N GLY A 314 -7.93 -4.58 27.93
CA GLY A 314 -8.13 -3.31 28.62
C GLY A 314 -8.43 -3.52 30.12
N MET A 315 -7.75 -2.72 30.99
CA MET A 315 -7.96 -2.81 32.44
C MET A 315 -9.38 -2.49 32.87
N ASP A 316 -9.99 -1.48 32.24
CA ASP A 316 -11.38 -1.13 32.42
C ASP A 316 -12.23 -1.95 31.42
N PRO A 317 -13.23 -2.74 31.88
CA PRO A 317 -14.13 -3.45 31.00
C PRO A 317 -14.83 -2.59 29.95
N ALA A 318 -15.05 -1.30 30.22
CA ALA A 318 -15.65 -0.36 29.26
C ALA A 318 -14.79 -0.10 28.03
N TRP A 319 -13.50 -0.30 28.11
CA TRP A 319 -12.54 -0.09 26.99
C TRP A 319 -12.29 -1.34 26.16
N ARG A 320 -12.78 -2.49 26.61
CA ARG A 320 -12.68 -3.77 25.89
C ARG A 320 -13.67 -3.82 24.73
N TYR A 321 -13.62 -4.90 23.97
CA TYR A 321 -14.70 -5.25 23.06
C TYR A 321 -15.97 -5.54 23.86
N THR A 322 -17.13 -5.13 23.35
CA THR A 322 -18.41 -5.25 24.05
C THR A 322 -18.81 -6.71 24.26
N ASN A 323 -18.40 -7.58 23.33
CA ASN A 323 -18.67 -9.02 23.35
C ASN A 323 -17.56 -9.79 22.60
N ALA A 324 -17.59 -11.12 22.71
CA ALA A 324 -16.61 -11.97 22.06
C ALA A 324 -16.73 -11.97 20.52
N ARG A 325 -17.91 -11.68 19.98
CA ARG A 325 -18.12 -11.56 18.52
C ARG A 325 -17.40 -10.35 17.94
N GLU A 326 -17.41 -9.22 18.60
CA GLU A 326 -16.65 -8.05 18.14
C GLU A 326 -15.14 -8.33 18.10
N LEU A 327 -14.62 -9.06 19.08
CA LEU A 327 -13.23 -9.52 19.08
C LEU A 327 -12.95 -10.50 17.93
N ALA A 328 -13.87 -11.45 17.69
CA ALA A 328 -13.78 -12.35 16.54
C ALA A 328 -13.72 -11.59 15.21
N ASN A 329 -14.64 -10.64 15.01
CA ASN A 329 -14.72 -9.82 13.80
C ASN A 329 -13.44 -9.00 13.59
N ALA A 330 -12.82 -8.48 14.65
CA ALA A 330 -11.56 -7.73 14.54
C ALA A 330 -10.40 -8.62 14.05
N VAL A 331 -10.29 -9.84 14.58
CA VAL A 331 -9.27 -10.80 14.15
C VAL A 331 -9.54 -11.32 12.73
N GLU A 332 -10.81 -11.56 12.38
CA GLU A 332 -11.23 -11.98 11.05
C GLU A 332 -10.92 -10.89 10.00
N GLY A 333 -11.21 -9.62 10.32
CA GLY A 333 -10.85 -8.48 9.48
C GLY A 333 -9.34 -8.39 9.21
N TYR A 334 -8.51 -8.64 10.23
CA TYR A 334 -7.06 -8.75 10.05
C TYR A 334 -6.68 -9.90 9.11
N LEU A 335 -7.26 -11.09 9.30
CA LEU A 335 -6.99 -12.26 8.45
C LEU A 335 -7.38 -12.03 6.99
N ASP A 336 -8.47 -11.34 6.74
CA ASP A 336 -8.92 -10.98 5.40
C ASP A 336 -8.00 -9.94 4.76
N GLY A 337 -7.53 -8.94 5.52
CA GLY A 337 -6.54 -7.97 5.07
C GLY A 337 -5.22 -8.63 4.61
N VAL A 338 -4.70 -9.58 5.39
CA VAL A 338 -3.50 -10.36 5.04
C VAL A 338 -3.74 -11.20 3.77
N ARG A 339 -4.91 -11.83 3.65
CA ARG A 339 -5.29 -12.61 2.47
C ARG A 339 -5.35 -11.76 1.21
N ASP A 340 -5.91 -10.55 1.31
CA ASP A 340 -6.00 -9.62 0.19
C ASP A 340 -4.63 -9.07 -0.21
N GLU A 341 -3.73 -8.85 0.74
CA GLU A 341 -2.35 -8.47 0.46
C GLU A 341 -1.58 -9.58 -0.25
N GLU A 342 -1.67 -10.83 0.23
CA GLU A 342 -1.08 -12.00 -0.44
C GLU A 342 -1.61 -12.15 -1.87
N ARG A 343 -2.92 -12.00 -2.06
CA ARG A 343 -3.57 -12.06 -3.37
C ARG A 343 -3.07 -10.97 -4.31
N ARG A 344 -2.93 -9.74 -3.82
CA ARG A 344 -2.37 -8.61 -4.58
C ARG A 344 -0.93 -8.87 -4.99
N LYS A 345 -0.08 -9.41 -4.10
CA LYS A 345 1.30 -9.78 -4.41
C LYS A 345 1.39 -10.86 -5.50
N VAL A 346 0.57 -11.90 -5.43
CA VAL A 346 0.52 -12.96 -6.47
C VAL A 346 0.08 -12.40 -7.81
N LEU A 347 -0.93 -11.54 -7.85
CA LEU A 347 -1.40 -10.88 -9.07
C LEU A 347 -0.35 -9.92 -9.62
N ALA A 348 0.37 -9.18 -8.77
CA ALA A 348 1.46 -8.30 -9.17
C ALA A 348 2.58 -9.10 -9.85
N GLU A 349 3.02 -10.23 -9.28
CA GLU A 349 4.03 -11.11 -9.88
C GLU A 349 3.58 -11.63 -11.25
N ALA A 350 2.31 -12.04 -11.40
CA ALA A 350 1.78 -12.49 -12.70
C ALA A 350 1.88 -11.39 -13.76
N HIS A 351 1.59 -10.13 -13.41
CA HIS A 351 1.76 -8.99 -14.30
C HIS A 351 3.23 -8.71 -14.63
N VAL A 352 4.15 -8.89 -13.68
CA VAL A 352 5.61 -8.74 -13.92
C VAL A 352 6.12 -9.81 -14.88
N VAL A 353 5.73 -11.06 -14.70
CA VAL A 353 6.11 -12.15 -15.62
C VAL A 353 5.63 -11.85 -17.04
N LYS A 354 4.38 -11.42 -17.19
CA LYS A 354 3.83 -11.02 -18.48
C LYS A 354 4.57 -9.83 -19.09
N ALA A 355 4.90 -8.83 -18.28
CA ALA A 355 5.65 -7.66 -18.72
C ALA A 355 7.05 -8.05 -19.23
N LYS A 356 7.78 -8.92 -18.53
CA LYS A 356 9.10 -9.43 -18.95
C LYS A 356 9.03 -10.14 -20.30
N ALA A 357 8.02 -10.99 -20.51
CA ALA A 357 7.82 -11.65 -21.80
C ALA A 357 7.58 -10.65 -22.93
N LEU A 358 6.74 -9.63 -22.71
CA LEU A 358 6.47 -8.58 -23.68
C LEU A 358 7.72 -7.73 -23.99
N VAL A 359 8.58 -7.46 -23.02
CA VAL A 359 9.87 -6.75 -23.25
C VAL A 359 10.78 -7.59 -24.14
N THR A 360 10.92 -8.89 -23.86
CA THR A 360 11.73 -9.79 -24.67
C THR A 360 11.26 -9.84 -26.12
N GLU A 361 9.94 -9.91 -26.35
CA GLU A 361 9.38 -9.86 -27.71
C GLU A 361 9.53 -8.48 -28.36
N ALA A 362 9.46 -7.40 -27.61
CA ALA A 362 9.67 -6.06 -28.11
C ALA A 362 11.11 -5.86 -28.62
N ASP A 363 12.09 -6.36 -27.86
CA ASP A 363 13.50 -6.32 -28.22
C ASP A 363 13.84 -7.24 -29.41
N ALA A 364 13.03 -8.30 -29.64
CA ALA A 364 13.11 -9.17 -30.81
C ALA A 364 12.52 -8.56 -32.10
N GLY A 365 12.13 -7.27 -32.10
CA GLY A 365 11.68 -6.54 -33.30
C GLY A 365 10.20 -6.15 -33.34
N LYS A 366 9.49 -6.20 -32.21
CA LYS A 366 8.09 -5.74 -32.10
C LYS A 366 7.95 -4.54 -31.14
N PRO A 367 8.41 -3.34 -31.48
CA PRO A 367 8.51 -2.20 -30.56
C PRO A 367 7.16 -1.77 -29.93
N ASN A 368 6.05 -2.06 -30.58
CA ASN A 368 4.71 -1.73 -30.06
C ASN A 368 4.39 -2.48 -28.75
N LEU A 369 4.95 -3.66 -28.53
CA LEU A 369 4.75 -4.45 -27.29
C LEU A 369 5.37 -3.80 -26.06
N ARG A 370 6.32 -2.87 -26.25
CA ARG A 370 6.94 -2.14 -25.14
C ARG A 370 5.94 -1.25 -24.38
N THR A 371 4.97 -0.68 -25.10
CA THR A 371 3.88 0.08 -24.47
C THR A 371 2.95 -0.83 -23.66
N GLU A 372 2.72 -2.04 -24.14
CA GLU A 372 1.92 -3.04 -23.42
C GLU A 372 2.67 -3.56 -22.19
N ALA A 373 3.97 -3.82 -22.31
CA ALA A 373 4.82 -4.16 -21.17
C ALA A 373 4.77 -3.10 -20.07
N LEU A 374 4.84 -1.81 -20.45
CA LEU A 374 4.75 -0.70 -19.50
C LEU A 374 3.40 -0.66 -18.77
N ARG A 375 2.30 -0.96 -19.46
CA ARG A 375 0.97 -1.06 -18.85
C ARG A 375 0.89 -2.21 -17.84
N GLU A 376 1.48 -3.37 -18.17
CA GLU A 376 1.53 -4.51 -17.25
C GLU A 376 2.40 -4.21 -16.01
N VAL A 377 3.54 -3.52 -16.16
CA VAL A 377 4.35 -3.03 -15.03
C VAL A 377 3.54 -2.06 -14.18
N GLY A 378 2.81 -1.13 -14.79
CA GLY A 378 1.94 -0.20 -14.07
C GLY A 378 0.86 -0.92 -13.24
N ARG A 379 0.23 -1.96 -13.80
CA ARG A 379 -0.74 -2.80 -13.07
C ARG A 379 -0.11 -3.53 -11.89
N ALA A 380 1.09 -4.08 -12.07
CA ALA A 380 1.84 -4.71 -10.99
C ALA A 380 2.10 -3.75 -9.83
N LEU A 381 2.54 -2.52 -10.12
CA LEU A 381 2.83 -1.48 -9.11
C LEU A 381 1.59 -0.90 -8.44
N VAL A 382 0.43 -0.93 -9.09
CA VAL A 382 -0.85 -0.60 -8.42
C VAL A 382 -1.24 -1.65 -7.41
N LEU A 383 -0.94 -2.92 -7.69
CA LEU A 383 -1.24 -4.04 -6.78
C LEU A 383 -0.20 -4.16 -5.65
N ASP A 384 1.07 -3.97 -5.96
CA ASP A 384 2.18 -3.95 -5.00
C ASP A 384 3.19 -2.84 -5.36
N PRO A 385 3.07 -1.65 -4.73
CA PRO A 385 3.97 -0.51 -4.99
C PRO A 385 5.44 -0.78 -4.65
N THR A 386 5.72 -1.77 -3.81
CA THR A 386 7.07 -2.11 -3.34
C THR A 386 7.74 -3.24 -4.13
N HIS A 387 7.08 -3.76 -5.16
CA HIS A 387 7.55 -4.90 -5.94
C HIS A 387 8.86 -4.61 -6.68
N ALA A 388 9.99 -5.11 -6.15
CA ALA A 388 11.34 -4.79 -6.63
C ALA A 388 11.56 -5.06 -8.13
N SER A 389 11.09 -6.21 -8.63
CA SER A 389 11.22 -6.55 -10.06
C SER A 389 10.36 -5.66 -10.96
N ALA A 390 9.21 -5.16 -10.50
CA ALA A 390 8.40 -4.22 -11.27
C ALA A 390 9.08 -2.85 -11.35
N LEU A 391 9.65 -2.37 -10.24
CA LEU A 391 10.39 -1.10 -10.19
C LEU A 391 11.63 -1.14 -11.07
N SER A 392 12.43 -2.20 -11.03
CA SER A 392 13.63 -2.33 -11.88
C SER A 392 13.26 -2.44 -13.37
N LEU A 393 12.16 -3.14 -13.69
CA LEU A 393 11.68 -3.22 -15.07
C LEU A 393 11.13 -1.87 -15.57
N LEU A 394 10.44 -1.12 -14.71
CA LEU A 394 10.00 0.25 -15.00
C LEU A 394 11.18 1.16 -15.29
N GLU A 395 12.22 1.14 -14.45
CA GLU A 395 13.44 1.91 -14.62
C GLU A 395 14.11 1.59 -15.97
N SER A 396 14.25 0.31 -16.31
CA SER A 396 14.82 -0.12 -17.58
C SER A 396 14.01 0.36 -18.79
N LEU A 397 12.67 0.26 -18.72
CA LEU A 397 11.78 0.70 -19.79
C LEU A 397 11.80 2.21 -20.00
N ILE A 398 12.01 3.01 -18.96
CA ILE A 398 12.07 4.48 -19.03
C ILE A 398 13.47 4.92 -19.51
N THR A 399 14.53 4.30 -19.00
CA THR A 399 15.91 4.71 -19.25
C THR A 399 16.39 4.31 -20.66
N GLN A 400 15.99 3.13 -21.10
CA GLN A 400 16.28 2.62 -22.44
C GLN A 400 15.17 2.99 -23.42
N ALA A 401 14.95 4.30 -23.63
CA ALA A 401 13.97 4.74 -24.63
C ALA A 401 14.33 4.16 -26.02
N PRO A 402 13.39 3.57 -26.77
CA PRO A 402 13.66 3.00 -28.08
C PRO A 402 14.14 4.08 -29.04
N GLU A 403 15.10 3.75 -29.90
CA GLU A 403 15.56 4.66 -30.98
C GLU A 403 14.42 5.04 -31.92
N ASP A 404 13.42 4.18 -32.05
CA ASP A 404 12.25 4.36 -32.91
C ASP A 404 10.97 4.51 -32.06
N PRO A 405 10.49 5.75 -31.81
CA PRO A 405 9.31 6.00 -31.00
C PRO A 405 8.04 5.43 -31.63
N SER A 406 7.04 5.11 -30.80
CA SER A 406 5.72 4.69 -31.27
C SER A 406 5.08 5.72 -32.22
N PRO A 407 4.16 5.31 -33.12
CA PRO A 407 3.50 6.25 -34.03
C PRO A 407 2.85 7.44 -33.33
N GLU A 408 2.26 7.21 -32.16
CA GLU A 408 1.61 8.23 -31.33
C GLU A 408 2.63 9.19 -30.70
N ALA A 409 3.76 8.68 -30.22
CA ALA A 409 4.84 9.51 -29.69
C ALA A 409 5.50 10.35 -30.80
N ARG A 410 5.63 9.80 -32.02
CA ARG A 410 6.10 10.55 -33.21
C ARG A 410 5.17 11.71 -33.55
N GLU A 411 3.85 11.51 -33.45
CA GLU A 411 2.88 12.57 -33.71
C GLU A 411 3.00 13.70 -32.68
N GLU A 412 3.19 13.39 -31.41
CA GLU A 412 3.37 14.38 -30.34
C GLU A 412 4.66 15.18 -30.53
N ILE A 413 5.77 14.52 -30.89
CA ILE A 413 7.03 15.18 -31.26
C ILE A 413 6.83 16.11 -32.45
N ALA A 414 6.17 15.63 -33.51
CA ALA A 414 5.90 16.43 -34.70
C ALA A 414 5.01 17.65 -34.41
N LYS A 415 4.07 17.52 -33.47
CA LYS A 415 3.23 18.62 -32.98
C LYS A 415 4.07 19.65 -32.23
N MET A 416 4.96 19.21 -31.37
CA MET A 416 5.88 20.08 -30.63
C MET A 416 6.78 20.85 -31.57
N GLU A 417 7.40 20.18 -32.55
CA GLU A 417 8.23 20.83 -33.58
C GLU A 417 7.47 21.87 -34.40
N ARG A 418 6.21 21.57 -34.76
CA ARG A 418 5.34 22.55 -35.47
C ARG A 418 5.08 23.80 -34.63
N ASN A 419 4.82 23.64 -33.32
CA ASN A 419 4.58 24.76 -32.43
C ASN A 419 5.84 25.61 -32.21
N GLN A 420 7.01 25.00 -32.06
CA GLN A 420 8.28 25.73 -31.94
C GLN A 420 8.59 26.53 -33.23
N ARG A 421 8.37 25.95 -34.41
CA ARG A 421 8.54 26.67 -35.69
C ARG A 421 7.61 27.86 -35.82
N ARG A 422 6.33 27.72 -35.40
CA ARG A 422 5.40 28.86 -35.38
C ARG A 422 5.87 29.98 -34.48
N ALA A 423 6.33 29.67 -33.26
CA ALA A 423 6.84 30.67 -32.32
C ALA A 423 8.02 31.47 -32.89
N VAL A 424 8.97 30.79 -33.55
CA VAL A 424 10.13 31.45 -34.22
C VAL A 424 9.68 32.33 -35.38
N LEU A 425 8.75 31.90 -36.21
CA LEU A 425 8.19 32.70 -37.30
C LEU A 425 7.49 33.95 -36.81
N HIS A 426 6.72 33.84 -35.72
CA HIS A 426 6.10 35.03 -35.10
C HIS A 426 7.12 36.00 -34.55
N SER A 427 8.18 35.52 -33.89
CA SER A 427 9.28 36.37 -33.41
C SER A 427 10.04 37.05 -34.57
N ALA A 428 10.29 36.33 -35.67
CA ALA A 428 10.90 36.90 -36.88
C ALA A 428 10.00 37.98 -37.49
N THR A 429 8.70 37.74 -37.57
CA THR A 429 7.73 38.69 -38.13
C THR A 429 7.61 39.95 -37.27
N ALA A 430 7.56 39.80 -35.93
CA ALA A 430 7.56 40.92 -35.00
C ALA A 430 8.80 41.80 -35.14
N ARG A 431 9.99 41.20 -35.30
CA ARG A 431 11.23 41.92 -35.55
C ARG A 431 11.18 42.64 -36.89
N ASN A 432 10.70 42.01 -37.95
CA ASN A 432 10.57 42.64 -39.28
C ASN A 432 9.60 43.81 -39.24
N ALA A 433 8.53 43.77 -38.41
CA ALA A 433 7.65 44.91 -38.14
C ALA A 433 8.40 46.07 -37.52
N LEU A 434 9.30 45.81 -36.56
CA LEU A 434 10.14 46.86 -35.94
C LEU A 434 11.07 47.53 -37.00
N TRP A 435 11.69 46.75 -37.87
CA TRP A 435 12.54 47.30 -38.92
C TRP A 435 11.73 48.09 -39.96
N LEU A 436 10.51 47.63 -40.29
CA LEU A 436 9.61 48.38 -41.14
C LEU A 436 9.20 49.71 -40.52
N PHE A 437 8.90 49.72 -39.21
CA PHE A 437 8.61 50.95 -38.49
C PHE A 437 9.78 51.92 -38.46
N LEU A 438 11.02 51.45 -38.18
CA LEU A 438 12.22 52.24 -38.20
C LEU A 438 12.51 52.79 -39.64
N GLY A 439 12.30 51.95 -40.68
CA GLY A 439 12.36 52.37 -42.07
C GLY A 439 11.34 53.49 -42.41
N PHE A 440 10.10 53.36 -41.89
CA PHE A 440 9.10 54.39 -42.07
C PHE A 440 9.51 55.73 -41.40
N VAL A 441 10.01 55.66 -40.15
CA VAL A 441 10.54 56.88 -39.47
C VAL A 441 11.70 57.49 -40.24
N ALA A 442 12.56 56.67 -40.82
CA ALA A 442 13.71 57.15 -41.62
C ALA A 442 13.30 57.93 -42.89
N LEU A 443 12.08 57.72 -43.42
CA LEU A 443 11.56 58.48 -44.58
C LEU A 443 11.29 59.96 -44.27
N PHE A 444 11.14 60.32 -42.97
CA PHE A 444 10.94 61.71 -42.53
C PHE A 444 12.27 62.44 -42.30
N LEU A 445 13.41 61.77 -42.40
CA LEU A 445 14.72 62.39 -42.33
C LEU A 445 15.10 62.99 -43.67
N PRO A 446 15.96 64.05 -43.72
CA PRO A 446 16.43 64.67 -44.96
C PRO A 446 17.31 63.67 -45.73
N LEU A 447 16.76 63.05 -46.78
CA LEU A 447 17.38 62.02 -47.60
C LEU A 447 17.91 62.64 -48.89
N ARG A 448 19.18 62.34 -49.27
CA ARG A 448 19.79 62.72 -50.56
C ARG A 448 19.22 61.94 -51.73
N ASN A 449 18.76 60.70 -51.52
CA ASN A 449 18.23 59.86 -52.58
C ASN A 449 16.94 59.20 -52.16
N HIS A 450 15.82 59.85 -52.43
CA HIS A 450 14.45 59.38 -52.11
C HIS A 450 14.09 58.08 -52.79
N ALA A 451 14.51 57.85 -54.03
CA ALA A 451 14.20 56.63 -54.77
C ALA A 451 14.81 55.38 -54.11
N LEU A 452 16.05 55.47 -53.63
CA LEU A 452 16.72 54.40 -52.93
C LEU A 452 16.05 54.13 -51.55
N ALA A 453 15.67 55.18 -50.82
CA ALA A 453 14.98 55.05 -49.55
C ALA A 453 13.62 54.39 -49.69
N TYR A 454 12.82 54.76 -50.70
CA TYR A 454 11.56 54.09 -50.99
C TYR A 454 11.76 52.63 -51.42
N GLY A 455 12.81 52.31 -52.18
CA GLY A 455 13.18 50.94 -52.59
C GLY A 455 13.48 50.03 -51.40
N VAL A 456 14.27 50.55 -50.43
CA VAL A 456 14.58 49.83 -49.19
C VAL A 456 13.34 49.64 -48.33
N PHE A 457 12.52 50.70 -48.17
CA PHE A 457 11.26 50.58 -47.44
C PHE A 457 10.29 49.58 -48.06
N ALA A 458 10.10 49.62 -49.38
CA ALA A 458 9.30 48.64 -50.12
C ALA A 458 9.82 47.19 -49.94
N SER A 459 11.14 46.99 -49.89
CA SER A 459 11.77 45.70 -49.66
C SER A 459 11.52 45.18 -48.22
N LEU A 460 11.58 46.07 -47.23
CA LEU A 460 11.25 45.76 -45.83
C LEU A 460 9.76 45.41 -45.69
N ALA A 461 8.87 46.15 -46.34
CA ALA A 461 7.44 45.90 -46.35
C ALA A 461 7.12 44.54 -47.00
N ALA A 462 7.72 44.25 -48.16
CA ALA A 462 7.58 42.97 -48.84
C ALA A 462 8.05 41.79 -47.96
N LEU A 463 9.22 41.94 -47.29
CA LEU A 463 9.75 40.95 -46.37
C LEU A 463 8.83 40.72 -45.16
N PHE A 464 8.26 41.78 -44.59
CA PHE A 464 7.30 41.70 -43.49
C PHE A 464 6.03 40.96 -43.92
N LEU A 465 5.42 41.35 -45.03
CA LEU A 465 4.19 40.72 -45.57
C LEU A 465 4.42 39.24 -45.91
N TYR A 466 5.59 38.92 -46.51
CA TYR A 466 5.93 37.54 -46.80
C TYR A 466 6.15 36.74 -45.54
N GLY A 467 6.84 37.29 -44.53
CA GLY A 467 7.01 36.67 -43.22
C GLY A 467 5.68 36.37 -42.54
N LEU A 468 4.73 37.33 -42.59
CA LEU A 468 3.38 37.17 -42.05
C LEU A 468 2.62 36.06 -42.81
N TYR A 469 2.68 36.01 -44.12
CA TYR A 469 2.11 34.95 -44.92
C TYR A 469 2.66 33.56 -44.54
N VAL A 470 3.99 33.42 -44.45
CA VAL A 470 4.62 32.15 -44.06
C VAL A 470 4.23 31.71 -42.66
N ALA A 471 4.18 32.65 -41.71
CA ALA A 471 3.76 32.33 -40.32
C ALA A 471 2.32 31.85 -40.23
N GLN A 472 1.41 32.40 -41.03
CA GLN A 472 -0.02 32.07 -40.97
C GLN A 472 -0.40 30.88 -41.88
N ARG A 473 0.11 30.79 -43.09
CA ARG A 473 -0.34 29.86 -44.15
C ARG A 473 0.57 28.67 -44.39
N ALA A 474 1.88 28.81 -44.16
CA ALA A 474 2.85 27.79 -44.54
C ALA A 474 3.98 27.58 -43.50
N PRO A 475 3.65 27.44 -42.17
CA PRO A 475 4.67 27.42 -41.10
C PRO A 475 5.60 26.20 -41.15
N THR A 476 5.24 25.14 -41.87
CA THR A 476 6.01 23.89 -41.96
C THR A 476 6.73 23.70 -43.30
N SER A 477 6.49 24.58 -44.28
CA SER A 477 7.05 24.46 -45.60
C SER A 477 8.56 24.81 -45.64
N ARG A 478 9.42 23.83 -45.94
CA ARG A 478 10.86 24.04 -46.10
C ARG A 478 11.20 25.01 -47.24
N VAL A 479 10.41 25.02 -48.30
CA VAL A 479 10.63 25.91 -49.46
C VAL A 479 10.38 27.36 -49.05
N HIS A 480 9.25 27.65 -48.42
CA HIS A 480 8.94 29.01 -47.97
C HIS A 480 9.90 29.49 -46.89
N TRP A 481 10.37 28.59 -46.03
CA TRP A 481 11.43 28.89 -45.07
C TRP A 481 12.74 29.33 -45.76
N ARG A 482 13.23 28.58 -46.76
CA ARG A 482 14.44 28.93 -47.51
C ARG A 482 14.29 30.27 -48.25
N VAL A 483 13.16 30.49 -48.88
CA VAL A 483 12.83 31.76 -49.55
C VAL A 483 12.85 32.93 -48.53
N LEU A 484 12.24 32.74 -47.34
CA LEU A 484 12.25 33.76 -46.28
C LEU A 484 13.70 34.11 -45.85
N VAL A 485 14.56 33.11 -45.68
CA VAL A 485 15.97 33.29 -45.31
C VAL A 485 16.72 34.09 -46.41
N VAL A 486 16.56 33.71 -47.68
CA VAL A 486 17.20 34.39 -48.81
C VAL A 486 16.68 35.82 -48.94
N CYS A 487 15.36 36.04 -48.83
CA CYS A 487 14.79 37.41 -48.87
C CYS A 487 15.32 38.27 -47.71
N THR A 488 15.45 37.70 -46.50
CA THR A 488 16.05 38.42 -45.37
C THR A 488 17.50 38.81 -45.64
N ALA A 489 18.29 37.90 -46.20
CA ALA A 489 19.67 38.18 -46.58
C ALA A 489 19.78 39.26 -47.69
N THR A 490 18.89 39.20 -48.70
CA THR A 490 18.83 40.20 -49.77
C THR A 490 18.51 41.61 -49.23
N VAL A 491 17.50 41.71 -48.35
CA VAL A 491 17.13 42.99 -47.70
C VAL A 491 18.30 43.48 -46.82
N THR A 492 19.00 42.58 -46.11
CA THR A 492 20.21 42.92 -45.35
C THR A 492 21.32 43.46 -46.27
N GLY A 493 21.50 42.88 -47.44
CA GLY A 493 22.46 43.37 -48.45
C GLY A 493 22.06 44.74 -49.02
N LEU A 494 20.77 44.98 -49.26
CA LEU A 494 20.30 46.30 -49.68
C LEU A 494 20.58 47.37 -48.62
N LEU A 495 20.33 47.03 -47.34
CA LEU A 495 20.69 47.91 -46.20
C LEU A 495 22.20 48.18 -46.13
N ALA A 496 23.05 47.20 -46.50
CA ALA A 496 24.47 47.36 -46.59
C ALA A 496 24.90 48.38 -47.66
N CYS A 497 24.17 48.43 -48.78
CA CYS A 497 24.39 49.40 -49.82
C CYS A 497 24.03 50.84 -49.39
N VAL A 498 23.20 51.03 -48.43
CA VAL A 498 22.72 52.34 -47.94
C VAL A 498 23.48 52.80 -46.70
N ALA A 499 23.61 51.94 -45.72
CA ALA A 499 24.17 52.25 -44.38
C ALA A 499 25.66 51.89 -44.25
N GLY A 500 26.20 51.23 -45.26
CA GLY A 500 27.57 50.69 -45.24
C GLY A 500 27.62 49.27 -44.67
N PRO A 501 28.50 48.40 -45.23
CA PRO A 501 28.53 46.97 -44.87
C PRO A 501 29.07 46.69 -43.47
N PHE A 502 29.69 47.68 -42.79
CA PHE A 502 30.44 47.48 -41.56
C PHE A 502 29.78 48.04 -40.29
N MET A 503 28.70 48.84 -40.40
CA MET A 503 28.08 49.45 -39.22
C MET A 503 26.90 48.63 -38.64
N VAL A 504 25.83 48.51 -39.39
CA VAL A 504 24.57 47.90 -38.90
C VAL A 504 24.42 46.47 -39.38
N VAL A 505 24.97 46.15 -40.52
CA VAL A 505 24.77 44.89 -41.24
C VAL A 505 25.32 43.67 -40.50
N PRO A 506 26.52 43.69 -39.89
CA PRO A 506 27.04 42.55 -39.14
C PRO A 506 26.17 42.17 -37.94
N THR A 507 25.67 43.18 -37.22
CA THR A 507 24.76 42.97 -36.08
C THR A 507 23.43 42.37 -36.55
N LEU A 508 22.89 42.84 -37.67
CA LEU A 508 21.67 42.30 -38.27
C LEU A 508 21.86 40.86 -38.75
N ALA A 509 22.98 40.58 -39.40
CA ALA A 509 23.33 39.23 -39.86
C ALA A 509 23.53 38.26 -38.69
N ALA A 510 24.22 38.66 -37.62
CA ALA A 510 24.39 37.88 -36.41
C ALA A 510 23.03 37.58 -35.71
N THR A 511 22.18 38.59 -35.63
CA THR A 511 20.81 38.44 -35.06
C THR A 511 19.95 37.47 -35.91
N ASN A 512 20.04 37.55 -37.24
CA ASN A 512 19.38 36.61 -38.13
C ASN A 512 19.91 35.18 -37.98
N THR A 513 21.22 35.04 -37.83
CA THR A 513 21.85 33.74 -37.60
C THR A 513 21.37 33.10 -36.32
N THR A 514 21.38 33.85 -35.20
CA THR A 514 20.92 33.33 -33.90
C THR A 514 19.44 32.97 -33.89
N LEU A 515 18.60 33.71 -34.59
CA LEU A 515 17.17 33.44 -34.68
C LEU A 515 16.83 32.22 -35.56
N PHE A 516 17.50 32.07 -36.69
CA PHE A 516 17.16 31.05 -37.70
C PHE A 516 17.95 29.76 -37.55
N ALA A 517 19.20 29.79 -37.07
CA ALA A 517 20.05 28.60 -36.96
C ALA A 517 19.46 27.45 -36.13
N PRO A 518 18.73 27.72 -35.01
CA PRO A 518 18.15 26.66 -34.18
C PRO A 518 17.11 25.81 -34.89
N GLN A 519 16.47 26.36 -35.92
CA GLN A 519 15.35 25.72 -36.62
C GLN A 519 15.75 25.09 -37.96
N THR A 520 17.05 25.13 -38.31
CA THR A 520 17.54 24.68 -39.61
C THR A 520 18.25 23.33 -39.51
N THR A 521 18.08 22.51 -40.55
CA THR A 521 18.94 21.35 -40.79
C THR A 521 20.34 21.81 -41.13
N LEU A 522 21.35 20.93 -41.04
CA LEU A 522 22.74 21.28 -41.38
C LEU A 522 22.85 21.92 -42.79
N ARG A 523 22.12 21.38 -43.78
CA ARG A 523 22.08 21.89 -45.16
C ARG A 523 21.45 23.29 -45.23
N ASP A 524 20.34 23.50 -44.57
CA ASP A 524 19.62 24.78 -44.56
C ASP A 524 20.41 25.85 -43.79
N ARG A 525 21.21 25.47 -42.78
CA ARG A 525 22.11 26.35 -42.03
C ARG A 525 23.27 26.84 -42.91
N ASN A 526 23.81 25.99 -43.77
CA ASN A 526 24.79 26.41 -44.73
C ASN A 526 24.24 27.42 -45.76
N ILE A 527 22.99 27.24 -46.20
CA ILE A 527 22.31 28.23 -47.06
C ILE A 527 22.13 29.56 -46.32
N LEU A 528 21.72 29.53 -45.03
CA LEU A 528 21.60 30.73 -44.20
C LEU A 528 22.94 31.47 -44.09
N HIS A 529 24.02 30.77 -43.70
CA HIS A 529 25.34 31.39 -43.57
C HIS A 529 25.84 31.97 -44.89
N LEU A 530 25.73 31.20 -45.99
CA LEU A 530 26.18 31.64 -47.29
C LEU A 530 25.44 32.91 -47.75
N SER A 531 24.10 32.93 -47.60
CA SER A 531 23.28 34.08 -48.01
C SER A 531 23.58 35.33 -47.17
N LEU A 532 23.81 35.18 -45.87
CA LEU A 532 24.17 36.30 -44.98
C LEU A 532 25.59 36.79 -45.18
N VAL A 533 26.54 35.90 -45.44
CA VAL A 533 27.92 36.31 -45.84
C VAL A 533 27.91 37.07 -47.15
N LEU A 534 27.20 36.57 -48.16
CA LEU A 534 27.04 37.25 -49.44
C LEU A 534 26.38 38.65 -49.27
N SER A 535 25.45 38.80 -48.34
CA SER A 535 24.82 40.11 -48.06
C SER A 535 25.78 41.18 -47.53
N ILE A 536 26.94 40.76 -46.99
CA ILE A 536 28.04 41.65 -46.55
C ILE A 536 29.12 41.81 -47.65
N VAL A 537 29.53 40.67 -48.19
CA VAL A 537 30.68 40.66 -49.16
C VAL A 537 30.30 41.29 -50.47
N VAL A 538 29.11 41.02 -51.03
CA VAL A 538 28.73 41.58 -52.37
C VAL A 538 28.66 43.11 -52.35
N PRO A 539 27.96 43.76 -51.39
CA PRO A 539 27.97 45.22 -51.30
C PRO A 539 29.40 45.82 -51.12
N ALA A 540 30.24 45.13 -50.30
CA ALA A 540 31.58 45.57 -50.07
C ALA A 540 32.44 45.55 -51.37
N VAL A 541 32.34 44.47 -52.16
CA VAL A 541 33.01 44.30 -53.44
C VAL A 541 32.48 45.33 -54.43
N LEU A 542 31.16 45.47 -54.57
CA LEU A 542 30.56 46.46 -55.47
C LEU A 542 30.97 47.91 -55.14
N SER A 543 31.16 48.20 -53.85
CA SER A 543 31.69 49.48 -53.38
C SER A 543 33.15 49.71 -53.79
N VAL A 544 34.00 48.69 -53.69
CA VAL A 544 35.41 48.77 -54.15
C VAL A 544 35.49 48.93 -55.64
N MET A 545 34.62 48.22 -56.42
CA MET A 545 34.58 48.32 -57.88
C MET A 545 33.96 49.64 -58.37
N GLY A 546 33.46 50.49 -57.47
CA GLY A 546 32.87 51.79 -57.85
C GLY A 546 31.47 51.70 -58.47
N VAL A 547 30.84 50.52 -58.42
CA VAL A 547 29.45 50.30 -58.88
C VAL A 547 28.45 50.96 -57.95
N ILE A 548 28.70 50.93 -56.62
CA ILE A 548 27.92 51.66 -55.60
C ILE A 548 28.79 52.73 -54.95
N PRO A 549 28.19 53.84 -54.45
CA PRO A 549 28.89 54.91 -53.78
C PRO A 549 29.72 54.42 -52.60
N ARG A 550 30.90 55.01 -52.38
CA ARG A 550 31.78 54.70 -51.25
C ARG A 550 31.34 55.52 -50.03
N LEU A 551 30.92 54.82 -48.95
CA LEU A 551 30.33 55.42 -47.78
C LEU A 551 31.29 55.67 -46.61
N ILE A 552 32.52 55.18 -46.63
CA ILE A 552 33.53 55.31 -45.57
C ILE A 552 34.84 55.70 -46.17
N THR A 553 35.49 56.80 -45.75
CA THR A 553 36.84 57.22 -46.10
C THR A 553 37.71 57.27 -44.84
N PHE A 554 38.95 56.72 -44.97
CA PHE A 554 39.95 56.84 -43.91
C PHE A 554 40.80 58.11 -44.27
N THR A 555 40.90 59.00 -43.27
CA THR A 555 41.71 60.20 -43.40
C THR A 555 43.21 59.91 -43.13
N VAL A 556 44.10 60.76 -43.62
CA VAL A 556 45.55 60.61 -43.44
C VAL A 556 45.93 60.65 -41.95
N ASP A 557 45.12 61.27 -41.10
CA ASP A 557 45.33 61.40 -39.65
C ASP A 557 44.76 60.24 -38.86
N GLY A 558 44.35 59.12 -39.50
CA GLY A 558 43.84 57.91 -38.84
C GLY A 558 42.35 57.95 -38.44
N GLY A 559 41.61 59.01 -38.79
CA GLY A 559 40.17 59.11 -38.60
C GLY A 559 39.40 58.35 -39.67
N ILE A 560 38.23 57.84 -39.26
CA ILE A 560 37.23 57.21 -40.15
C ILE A 560 36.22 58.29 -40.51
N LEU A 561 36.28 58.77 -41.78
CA LEU A 561 35.23 59.65 -42.26
C LEU A 561 34.15 58.82 -42.93
N ILE A 562 32.97 58.92 -42.36
CA ILE A 562 31.74 58.29 -42.91
C ILE A 562 31.07 59.36 -43.76
N GLU A 563 31.39 59.40 -45.06
CA GLU A 563 30.65 60.22 -45.99
C GLU A 563 29.74 59.41 -46.87
N SER A 564 28.49 59.76 -46.84
CA SER A 564 27.59 59.24 -47.85
C SER A 564 27.63 60.19 -49.05
N PRO A 565 28.06 59.80 -50.20
CA PRO A 565 28.20 58.43 -50.75
C PRO A 565 29.55 58.13 -51.33
N ILE A 566 30.74 58.08 -50.72
CA ILE A 566 31.96 57.66 -51.41
C ILE A 566 33.04 57.15 -50.44
N PHE A 567 33.53 55.90 -50.64
CA PHE A 567 34.71 55.31 -49.99
C PHE A 567 35.95 55.33 -50.84
N THR A 568 37.11 55.80 -50.32
CA THR A 568 38.43 55.48 -50.85
C THR A 568 39.25 54.75 -49.78
N PHE A 569 39.52 53.46 -49.97
CA PHE A 569 40.43 52.73 -49.08
C PHE A 569 41.87 52.84 -49.58
N HIS A 570 42.77 53.54 -48.86
CA HIS A 570 44.22 53.63 -49.16
C HIS A 570 45.03 52.43 -48.62
N HIS A 571 44.42 51.53 -47.84
CA HIS A 571 45.08 50.36 -47.23
C HIS A 571 44.26 49.09 -47.44
N GLY A 572 44.46 48.35 -48.51
CA GLY A 572 43.75 47.13 -48.87
C GLY A 572 43.83 46.02 -47.81
N GLY A 573 44.91 45.97 -47.03
CA GLY A 573 45.06 44.97 -45.95
C GLY A 573 44.13 45.16 -44.75
N ALA A 574 43.88 46.44 -44.37
CA ALA A 574 42.91 46.72 -43.27
C ALA A 574 41.47 46.37 -43.65
N PHE A 575 41.12 46.60 -44.92
CA PHE A 575 39.77 46.20 -45.41
C PHE A 575 39.59 44.68 -45.41
N ALA A 576 40.59 43.93 -45.91
CA ALA A 576 40.53 42.48 -45.93
C ALA A 576 40.44 41.90 -44.53
N ALA A 577 41.19 42.46 -43.57
CA ALA A 577 41.13 42.02 -42.17
C ALA A 577 39.75 42.30 -41.52
N LEU A 578 39.19 43.49 -41.72
CA LEU A 578 37.83 43.86 -41.22
C LEU A 578 36.76 42.93 -41.83
N LEU A 579 36.82 42.67 -43.14
CA LEU A 579 35.88 41.77 -43.80
C LEU A 579 36.00 40.36 -43.24
N LEU A 580 37.18 39.83 -43.03
CA LEU A 580 37.38 38.51 -42.42
C LEU A 580 36.82 38.41 -41.04
N VAL A 581 37.03 39.42 -40.18
CA VAL A 581 36.47 39.47 -38.82
C VAL A 581 34.95 39.46 -38.86
N HIS A 582 34.31 40.23 -39.76
CA HIS A 582 32.85 40.27 -39.85
C HIS A 582 32.25 38.95 -40.37
N VAL A 583 32.93 38.30 -41.32
CA VAL A 583 32.50 36.97 -41.79
C VAL A 583 32.61 35.93 -40.67
N MET A 584 33.69 35.96 -39.89
CA MET A 584 33.87 35.07 -38.74
C MET A 584 32.82 35.33 -37.64
N LEU A 585 32.48 36.60 -37.36
CA LEU A 585 31.43 36.99 -36.41
C LEU A 585 30.03 36.46 -36.78
N VAL A 586 29.77 36.20 -38.06
CA VAL A 586 28.51 35.60 -38.55
C VAL A 586 28.55 34.06 -38.45
N ILE A 587 29.63 33.46 -38.93
CA ILE A 587 29.74 31.99 -39.09
C ILE A 587 29.89 31.31 -37.71
N PHE A 588 30.77 31.84 -36.84
CA PHE A 588 31.13 31.17 -35.58
C PHE A 588 29.96 31.07 -34.59
N PRO A 589 29.22 32.16 -34.24
CA PRO A 589 28.08 32.08 -33.34
C PRO A 589 26.98 31.17 -33.89
N GLY A 590 26.71 31.20 -35.20
CA GLY A 590 25.72 30.37 -35.84
C GLY A 590 26.02 28.87 -35.73
N ASN A 591 27.28 28.48 -35.91
CA ASN A 591 27.71 27.09 -35.81
C ASN A 591 27.70 26.58 -34.35
N VAL A 592 28.13 27.42 -33.40
CA VAL A 592 28.14 27.08 -31.99
C VAL A 592 26.69 26.93 -31.48
N MET A 593 25.85 27.91 -31.77
CA MET A 593 24.45 27.93 -31.37
C MET A 593 23.68 26.79 -32.04
N GLY A 594 23.91 26.53 -33.31
CA GLY A 594 23.29 25.41 -34.02
C GLY A 594 23.58 24.06 -33.36
N ARG A 595 24.86 23.78 -33.04
CA ARG A 595 25.25 22.54 -32.33
C ARG A 595 24.66 22.44 -30.93
N PHE A 596 24.56 23.55 -30.22
CA PHE A 596 23.91 23.62 -28.91
C PHE A 596 22.43 23.26 -29.01
N PHE A 597 21.70 23.85 -29.94
CA PHE A 597 20.28 23.57 -30.13
C PHE A 597 20.01 22.17 -30.70
N ASP A 598 20.92 21.60 -31.51
CA ASP A 598 20.80 20.21 -31.96
C ASP A 598 20.89 19.25 -30.78
N ARG A 599 21.78 19.50 -29.79
CA ARG A 599 21.85 18.74 -28.54
C ARG A 599 20.61 18.93 -27.68
N LEU A 600 20.16 20.18 -27.54
CA LEU A 600 18.95 20.50 -26.74
C LEU A 600 17.71 19.79 -27.31
N ARG A 601 17.54 19.77 -28.62
CA ARG A 601 16.46 19.04 -29.31
C ARG A 601 16.48 17.54 -29.04
N HIS A 602 17.66 16.94 -29.01
CA HIS A 602 17.81 15.54 -28.68
C HIS A 602 17.39 15.26 -27.23
N VAL A 603 17.72 16.13 -26.29
CA VAL A 603 17.31 16.02 -24.90
C VAL A 603 15.81 16.23 -24.76
N GLU A 604 15.26 17.28 -25.39
CA GLU A 604 13.80 17.57 -25.36
C GLU A 604 12.98 16.45 -25.99
N SER A 605 13.40 15.90 -27.13
CA SER A 605 12.66 14.78 -27.76
C SER A 605 12.68 13.53 -26.90
N ARG A 606 13.80 13.21 -26.23
CA ARG A 606 13.87 12.12 -25.25
C ARG A 606 12.95 12.39 -24.05
N ALA A 607 12.95 13.60 -23.52
CA ALA A 607 12.08 14.00 -22.41
C ALA A 607 10.59 13.90 -22.79
N VAL A 608 10.21 14.26 -24.02
CA VAL A 608 8.85 14.10 -24.53
C VAL A 608 8.47 12.63 -24.63
N VAL A 609 9.35 11.78 -25.17
CA VAL A 609 9.12 10.33 -25.24
C VAL A 609 8.96 9.75 -23.83
N GLN A 610 9.85 10.11 -22.91
CA GLN A 610 9.77 9.67 -21.51
C GLN A 610 8.48 10.15 -20.83
N SER A 611 8.10 11.42 -21.01
CA SER A 611 6.86 11.97 -20.43
C SER A 611 5.61 11.33 -21.02
N TRP A 612 5.65 10.98 -22.33
CA TRP A 612 4.56 10.25 -22.98
C TRP A 612 4.40 8.85 -22.39
N TYR A 613 5.50 8.11 -22.18
CA TYR A 613 5.48 6.81 -21.52
C TYR A 613 4.99 6.91 -20.07
N LEU A 614 5.43 7.92 -19.30
CA LEU A 614 4.97 8.15 -17.94
C LEU A 614 3.47 8.44 -17.87
N ARG A 615 2.91 9.20 -18.85
CA ARG A 615 1.45 9.44 -18.92
C ARG A 615 0.63 8.18 -19.20
N GLN A 616 1.22 7.16 -19.84
CA GLN A 616 0.54 5.87 -20.03
C GLN A 616 0.40 5.07 -18.72
N LEU A 617 1.18 5.38 -17.69
CA LEU A 617 1.08 4.78 -16.36
C LEU A 617 -0.07 5.36 -15.53
N LEU A 618 -0.51 6.57 -15.85
CA LEU A 618 -1.62 7.19 -15.13
C LEU A 618 -2.95 6.61 -15.63
N PRO A 619 -3.88 6.23 -14.72
CA PRO A 619 -5.21 5.80 -15.11
C PRO A 619 -5.87 6.92 -15.92
N ARG A 620 -6.39 6.61 -17.10
CA ARG A 620 -7.21 7.56 -17.87
C ARG A 620 -8.38 7.96 -16.96
N ARG A 621 -8.41 9.20 -16.52
CA ARG A 621 -9.64 9.76 -15.94
C ARG A 621 -10.70 9.67 -17.03
N SER A 622 -11.68 8.79 -16.82
CA SER A 622 -12.90 8.67 -17.62
C SER A 622 -13.70 9.95 -17.52
#